data_ec0ae3456147e22962bbb42c45038a96
#
_entry.id   ec0ae3456147e22962bbb42c45038a96
#
_cell.length_a   1.000
_cell.length_b   1.000
_cell.length_c   1.000
_cell.angle_alpha   90.00
_cell.angle_beta   90.00
_cell.angle_gamma   90.00
#
_symmetry.space_group_name_H-M   'P 1'
#
loop_
_entity.id
_entity.type
_entity.pdbx_description
1 polymer ?
#
loop_
_entity_poly.entity_id
_entity_poly.type
_entity_poly.pdbx_seq_one_letter_code
_entity_poly.pdbx_strand_id
1 'polypeptide(L)'
;MARILILDGYNLIGARGRMRRDTEVLARERQGLLREISVYAGSRSFAEIHLVFDGYPNDRDLLLTPPAGIRLVFSEGAGSADAVIVTLAARYRERAAVVSSDREVVQRSRSFGAETLSAHEFLGRMAVRSTHGHGGREGGDGEEEDEDPSPSTFGRKKGNPRRLSKKERAQRRLLDKL
;
A
#
# COMPACT_ATOMS: atom_id res chain seq x y z
N MET A 1 5.49 -15.16 11.80
CA MET A 1 6.73 -14.34 11.67
C MET A 1 6.37 -12.94 11.25
N ALA A 2 7.00 -11.91 11.84
CA ALA A 2 6.75 -10.52 11.47
C ALA A 2 7.23 -10.26 10.03
N ARG A 3 6.44 -9.52 9.25
CA ARG A 3 6.67 -9.28 7.83
C ARG A 3 7.51 -8.03 7.58
N ILE A 4 8.22 -8.04 6.47
CA ILE A 4 8.96 -6.90 5.93
C ILE A 4 8.16 -6.34 4.76
N LEU A 5 7.79 -5.08 4.82
CA LEU A 5 7.07 -4.40 3.74
C LEU A 5 8.08 -3.56 2.92
N ILE A 6 8.11 -3.78 1.62
CA ILE A 6 9.01 -3.08 0.69
C ILE A 6 8.13 -2.31 -0.30
N LEU A 7 8.23 -1.00 -0.28
CA LEU A 7 7.37 -0.08 -1.00
C LEU A 7 8.17 0.65 -2.08
N ASP A 8 7.71 0.57 -3.32
CA ASP A 8 8.17 1.40 -4.42
C ASP A 8 7.51 2.79 -4.29
N GLY A 9 8.28 3.75 -3.81
CA GLY A 9 7.76 5.06 -3.45
C GLY A 9 7.22 5.84 -4.65
N TYR A 10 7.97 5.88 -5.77
CA TYR A 10 7.49 6.61 -6.94
C TYR A 10 6.35 5.92 -7.66
N ASN A 11 6.29 4.60 -7.62
CA ASN A 11 5.15 3.86 -8.15
C ASN A 11 3.87 4.17 -7.35
N LEU A 12 3.98 4.29 -6.03
CA LEU A 12 2.87 4.71 -5.16
C LEU A 12 2.45 6.16 -5.42
N ILE A 13 3.40 7.11 -5.56
CA ILE A 13 3.10 8.52 -5.90
C ILE A 13 2.44 8.59 -7.28
N GLY A 14 2.96 7.86 -8.27
CA GLY A 14 2.40 7.77 -9.62
C GLY A 14 0.98 7.22 -9.65
N ALA A 15 0.70 6.17 -8.88
CA ALA A 15 -0.62 5.57 -8.77
C ALA A 15 -1.69 6.52 -8.19
N ARG A 16 -1.27 7.59 -7.49
CA ARG A 16 -2.15 8.68 -7.02
C ARG A 16 -2.37 9.78 -8.07
N GLY A 17 -1.78 9.66 -9.26
CA GLY A 17 -1.79 10.72 -10.28
C GLY A 17 -0.97 11.96 -9.90
N ARG A 18 -0.06 11.85 -8.94
CA ARG A 18 0.70 12.97 -8.37
C ARG A 18 2.14 13.08 -8.87
N MET A 19 2.53 12.25 -9.84
CA MET A 19 3.87 12.30 -10.39
C MET A 19 4.12 13.63 -11.11
N ARG A 20 5.02 14.44 -10.59
CA ARG A 20 5.46 15.71 -11.13
C ARG A 20 6.99 15.68 -11.29
N ARG A 21 7.53 16.43 -12.27
CA ARG A 21 8.98 16.53 -12.48
C ARG A 21 9.66 17.58 -11.59
N ASP A 22 8.86 18.40 -10.93
CA ASP A 22 9.36 19.45 -10.04
C ASP A 22 9.91 18.81 -8.74
N THR A 23 11.17 19.11 -8.44
CA THR A 23 11.92 18.53 -7.31
C THR A 23 11.27 18.87 -5.96
N GLU A 24 10.75 20.09 -5.81
CA GLU A 24 10.09 20.49 -4.56
C GLU A 24 8.75 19.80 -4.38
N VAL A 25 7.99 19.66 -5.47
CA VAL A 25 6.72 18.93 -5.44
C VAL A 25 6.98 17.48 -5.09
N LEU A 26 7.97 16.84 -5.70
CA LEU A 26 8.35 15.47 -5.37
C LEU A 26 8.76 15.29 -3.91
N ALA A 27 9.52 16.25 -3.34
CA ALA A 27 9.88 16.20 -1.93
C ALA A 27 8.65 16.25 -1.01
N ARG A 28 7.67 17.10 -1.33
CA ARG A 28 6.40 17.17 -0.59
C ARG A 28 5.59 15.88 -0.71
N GLU A 29 5.54 15.28 -1.90
CA GLU A 29 4.85 14.00 -2.12
C GLU A 29 5.52 12.86 -1.34
N ARG A 30 6.87 12.78 -1.33
CA ARG A 30 7.61 11.82 -0.51
C ARG A 30 7.30 11.98 0.98
N GLN A 31 7.32 13.21 1.49
CA GLN A 31 6.98 13.52 2.87
C GLN A 31 5.53 13.15 3.20
N GLY A 32 4.59 13.45 2.30
CA GLY A 32 3.19 13.09 2.43
C GLY A 32 3.00 11.57 2.50
N LEU A 33 3.66 10.85 1.58
CA LEU A 33 3.62 9.39 1.55
C LEU A 33 4.20 8.79 2.82
N LEU A 34 5.35 9.29 3.31
CA LEU A 34 5.96 8.81 4.55
C LEU A 34 4.99 8.97 5.74
N ARG A 35 4.31 10.11 5.86
CA ARG A 35 3.32 10.32 6.93
C ARG A 35 2.17 9.31 6.87
N GLU A 36 1.61 9.08 5.70
CA GLU A 36 0.52 8.10 5.54
C GLU A 36 0.96 6.67 5.82
N ILE A 37 2.17 6.29 5.37
CA ILE A 37 2.77 4.99 5.70
C ILE A 37 2.99 4.86 7.20
N SER A 38 3.40 5.92 7.89
CA SER A 38 3.60 5.93 9.34
C SER A 38 2.29 5.66 10.09
N VAL A 39 1.20 6.29 9.66
CA VAL A 39 -0.15 6.03 10.22
C VAL A 39 -0.58 4.58 9.96
N TYR A 40 -0.38 4.10 8.73
CA TYR A 40 -0.71 2.73 8.36
C TYR A 40 0.10 1.71 9.15
N ALA A 41 1.40 1.95 9.35
CA ALA A 41 2.30 1.10 10.13
C ALA A 41 1.87 1.00 11.60
N GLY A 42 1.44 2.10 12.21
CA GLY A 42 0.98 2.14 13.59
C GLY A 42 -0.23 1.23 13.86
N SER A 43 -1.00 0.89 12.83
CA SER A 43 -2.14 -0.02 12.93
C SER A 43 -1.81 -1.49 12.59
N ARG A 44 -0.53 -1.83 12.34
CA ARG A 44 -0.07 -3.13 11.84
C ARG A 44 1.24 -3.58 12.48
N SER A 45 1.43 -4.88 12.59
CA SER A 45 2.66 -5.48 13.10
C SER A 45 3.61 -5.84 11.95
N PHE A 46 4.30 -4.83 11.41
CA PHE A 46 5.45 -5.06 10.53
C PHE A 46 6.73 -5.13 11.37
N ALA A 47 7.68 -5.99 10.98
CA ALA A 47 9.01 -5.96 11.57
C ALA A 47 9.80 -4.75 11.07
N GLU A 48 9.65 -4.44 9.80
CA GLU A 48 10.34 -3.35 9.12
C GLU A 48 9.59 -2.94 7.86
N ILE A 49 9.62 -1.65 7.51
CA ILE A 49 9.08 -1.10 6.27
C ILE A 49 10.21 -0.36 5.56
N HIS A 50 10.49 -0.75 4.31
CA HIS A 50 11.41 -0.05 3.44
C HIS A 50 10.61 0.76 2.42
N LEU A 51 10.70 2.09 2.47
CA LEU A 51 10.15 2.99 1.48
C LEU A 51 11.27 3.42 0.55
N VAL A 52 11.29 2.87 -0.66
CA VAL A 52 12.40 3.00 -1.61
C VAL A 52 12.06 4.05 -2.66
N PHE A 53 13.00 4.96 -2.90
CA PHE A 53 12.94 5.97 -3.95
C PHE A 53 14.16 5.88 -4.88
N ASP A 54 13.93 6.17 -6.14
CA ASP A 54 15.02 6.28 -7.11
C ASP A 54 15.77 7.60 -6.96
N GLY A 55 17.09 7.57 -7.18
CA GLY A 55 17.98 8.74 -7.15
C GLY A 55 18.54 9.06 -5.77
N TYR A 56 18.77 10.36 -5.52
CA TYR A 56 19.40 10.88 -4.32
C TYR A 56 18.40 11.66 -3.45
N PRO A 57 18.59 11.67 -2.12
CA PRO A 57 17.82 12.54 -1.24
C PRO A 57 18.19 14.00 -1.51
N ASN A 58 17.22 14.90 -1.41
CA ASN A 58 17.47 16.33 -1.36
C ASN A 58 17.55 16.83 0.09
N ASP A 59 17.86 18.11 0.29
CA ASP A 59 18.00 18.71 1.62
C ASP A 59 16.75 18.52 2.50
N ARG A 60 15.57 18.52 1.91
CA ARG A 60 14.30 18.28 2.64
C ARG A 60 14.15 16.82 3.05
N ASP A 61 14.61 15.89 2.21
CA ASP A 61 14.56 14.47 2.52
C ASP A 61 15.52 14.12 3.67
N LEU A 62 16.67 14.80 3.75
CA LEU A 62 17.64 14.64 4.84
C LEU A 62 17.10 15.11 6.20
N LEU A 63 16.10 15.99 6.20
CA LEU A 63 15.40 16.44 7.40
C LEU A 63 14.27 15.49 7.85
N LEU A 64 13.93 14.49 7.03
CA LEU A 64 12.90 13.52 7.40
C LEU A 64 13.44 12.55 8.44
N THR A 65 12.70 12.40 9.53
CA THR A 65 12.98 11.40 10.57
C THR A 65 11.86 10.35 10.52
N PRO A 66 12.07 9.23 9.83
CA PRO A 66 11.08 8.16 9.81
C PRO A 66 10.86 7.59 11.22
N PRO A 67 9.63 7.22 11.58
CA PRO A 67 9.38 6.52 12.84
C PRO A 67 10.14 5.19 12.91
N ALA A 68 10.31 4.68 14.15
CA ALA A 68 10.93 3.37 14.37
C ALA A 68 10.25 2.28 13.52
N GLY A 69 11.06 1.44 12.89
CA GLY A 69 10.59 0.39 11.99
C GLY A 69 10.35 0.82 10.54
N ILE A 70 10.46 2.10 10.21
CA ILE A 70 10.38 2.60 8.83
C ILE A 70 11.76 3.08 8.38
N ARG A 71 12.22 2.60 7.24
CA ARG A 71 13.45 3.03 6.58
C ARG A 71 13.13 3.74 5.28
N LEU A 72 13.61 4.96 5.16
CA LEU A 72 13.62 5.69 3.90
C LEU A 72 14.91 5.34 3.17
N VAL A 73 14.79 4.80 1.96
CA VAL A 73 15.91 4.30 1.17
C VAL A 73 15.94 5.01 -0.18
N PHE A 74 17.08 5.57 -0.55
CA PHE A 74 17.36 6.12 -1.87
C PHE A 74 18.33 5.20 -2.60
N SER A 75 18.15 5.03 -3.92
CA SER A 75 19.00 4.11 -4.70
C SER A 75 20.44 4.58 -4.83
N GLU A 76 20.70 5.88 -4.76
CA GLU A 76 22.02 6.56 -4.68
C GLU A 76 23.05 5.94 -5.64
N GLY A 77 23.34 5.59 -6.44
CA GLY A 77 24.40 4.90 -7.20
C GLY A 77 24.40 3.36 -7.10
N ALA A 78 23.51 2.79 -6.32
CA ALA A 78 23.29 1.34 -6.28
C ALA A 78 22.51 0.80 -7.48
N GLY A 79 22.36 1.62 -8.53
CA GLY A 79 21.54 1.34 -9.70
C GLY A 79 20.18 2.05 -9.62
N SER A 80 19.10 1.33 -9.82
CA SER A 80 17.73 1.85 -9.73
C SER A 80 17.03 1.42 -8.44
N ALA A 81 15.95 2.10 -8.08
CA ALA A 81 15.06 1.65 -7.01
C ALA A 81 14.60 0.20 -7.21
N ASP A 82 14.38 -0.20 -8.47
CA ASP A 82 14.00 -1.58 -8.83
C ASP A 82 15.07 -2.59 -8.37
N ALA A 83 16.34 -2.29 -8.60
CA ALA A 83 17.45 -3.15 -8.18
C ALA A 83 17.51 -3.27 -6.65
N VAL A 84 17.30 -2.16 -5.93
CA VAL A 84 17.24 -2.14 -4.47
C VAL A 84 16.06 -2.98 -3.96
N ILE A 85 14.86 -2.78 -4.52
CA ILE A 85 13.64 -3.53 -4.15
C ILE A 85 13.86 -5.04 -4.35
N VAL A 86 14.38 -5.44 -5.51
CA VAL A 86 14.65 -6.84 -5.83
C VAL A 86 15.71 -7.44 -4.89
N THR A 87 16.75 -6.67 -4.54
CA THR A 87 17.78 -7.08 -3.58
C THR A 87 17.18 -7.31 -2.19
N LEU A 88 16.31 -6.42 -1.73
CA LEU A 88 15.59 -6.58 -0.47
C LEU A 88 14.66 -7.80 -0.51
N ALA A 89 13.93 -8.00 -1.63
CA ALA A 89 13.08 -9.17 -1.81
C ALA A 89 13.89 -10.49 -1.74
N ALA A 90 15.05 -10.54 -2.40
CA ALA A 90 15.96 -11.69 -2.33
C ALA A 90 16.49 -11.95 -0.91
N ARG A 91 16.76 -10.87 -0.15
CA ARG A 91 17.23 -10.96 1.24
C ARG A 91 16.17 -11.51 2.18
N TYR A 92 14.92 -11.01 2.08
CA TYR A 92 13.85 -11.34 3.02
C TYR A 92 12.93 -12.47 2.56
N ARG A 93 12.97 -12.81 1.27
CA ARG A 93 12.27 -13.94 0.65
C ARG A 93 10.78 -14.00 1.02
N GLU A 94 10.29 -15.10 1.56
CA GLU A 94 8.89 -15.31 1.96
C GLU A 94 8.40 -14.35 3.07
N ARG A 95 9.32 -13.68 3.76
CA ARG A 95 8.98 -12.65 4.74
C ARG A 95 8.73 -11.30 4.08
N ALA A 96 9.14 -11.11 2.82
CA ALA A 96 8.95 -9.87 2.09
C ALA A 96 7.56 -9.79 1.49
N ALA A 97 6.98 -8.59 1.57
CA ALA A 97 5.83 -8.18 0.79
C ALA A 97 6.24 -6.92 -0.01
N VAL A 98 6.27 -7.03 -1.34
CA VAL A 98 6.69 -5.98 -2.25
C VAL A 98 5.47 -5.30 -2.86
N VAL A 99 5.44 -3.98 -2.81
CA VAL A 99 4.41 -3.16 -3.43
C VAL A 99 5.02 -2.40 -4.60
N SER A 100 4.71 -2.84 -5.80
CA SER A 100 5.04 -2.17 -7.07
C SER A 100 4.06 -2.63 -8.15
N SER A 101 3.80 -1.78 -9.15
CA SER A 101 3.05 -2.15 -10.36
C SER A 101 3.99 -2.42 -11.55
N ASP A 102 5.29 -2.27 -11.36
CA ASP A 102 6.27 -2.65 -12.38
C ASP A 102 6.34 -4.17 -12.53
N ARG A 103 6.18 -4.64 -13.75
CA ARG A 103 6.10 -6.08 -14.06
C ARG A 103 7.42 -6.80 -13.79
N GLU A 104 8.55 -6.16 -14.09
CA GLU A 104 9.86 -6.76 -13.90
C GLU A 104 10.18 -6.89 -12.41
N VAL A 105 9.96 -5.83 -11.63
CA VAL A 105 10.11 -5.84 -10.17
C VAL A 105 9.24 -6.92 -9.54
N VAL A 106 7.96 -6.99 -9.94
CA VAL A 106 7.01 -8.01 -9.44
C VAL A 106 7.48 -9.42 -9.77
N GLN A 107 7.88 -9.68 -11.03
CA GLN A 107 8.29 -11.02 -11.46
C GLN A 107 9.56 -11.46 -10.74
N ARG A 108 10.57 -10.58 -10.66
CA ARG A 108 11.85 -10.88 -9.98
C ARG A 108 11.65 -11.07 -8.48
N SER A 109 10.84 -10.25 -7.83
CA SER A 109 10.55 -10.40 -6.40
C SER A 109 9.85 -11.73 -6.10
N ARG A 110 8.89 -12.13 -6.94
CA ARG A 110 8.21 -13.43 -6.83
C ARG A 110 9.16 -14.63 -7.00
N SER A 111 10.16 -14.54 -7.85
CA SER A 111 11.13 -15.63 -8.03
C SER A 111 11.94 -15.92 -6.76
N PHE A 112 12.06 -14.95 -5.86
CA PHE A 112 12.66 -15.11 -4.53
C PHE A 112 11.67 -15.54 -3.45
N GLY A 113 10.41 -15.78 -3.79
CA GLY A 113 9.37 -16.15 -2.83
C GLY A 113 8.64 -14.98 -2.15
N ALA A 114 8.96 -13.73 -2.50
CA ALA A 114 8.28 -12.57 -1.96
C ALA A 114 6.81 -12.50 -2.43
N GLU A 115 5.91 -12.05 -1.55
CA GLU A 115 4.58 -11.68 -1.96
C GLU A 115 4.59 -10.33 -2.68
N THR A 116 3.67 -10.13 -3.61
CA THR A 116 3.60 -8.88 -4.36
C THR A 116 2.18 -8.34 -4.41
N LEU A 117 2.07 -7.02 -4.35
CA LEU A 117 0.84 -6.26 -4.40
C LEU A 117 1.03 -5.08 -5.35
N SER A 118 0.04 -4.72 -6.13
CA SER A 118 0.10 -3.52 -6.94
C SER A 118 -0.03 -2.25 -6.08
N ALA A 119 0.51 -1.12 -6.58
CA ALA A 119 0.40 0.17 -5.90
C ALA A 119 -1.07 0.57 -5.67
N HIS A 120 -1.95 0.35 -6.64
CA HIS A 120 -3.37 0.67 -6.51
C HIS A 120 -4.08 -0.17 -5.45
N GLU A 121 -3.82 -1.49 -5.40
CA GLU A 121 -4.39 -2.36 -4.37
C GLU A 121 -3.92 -1.97 -2.97
N PHE A 122 -2.64 -1.61 -2.83
CA PHE A 122 -2.09 -1.17 -1.55
C PHE A 122 -2.71 0.14 -1.10
N LEU A 123 -2.80 1.15 -1.98
CA LEU A 123 -3.45 2.43 -1.68
C LEU A 123 -4.93 2.25 -1.30
N GLY A 124 -5.65 1.36 -1.99
CA GLY A 124 -7.02 1.01 -1.64
C GLY A 124 -7.13 0.45 -0.21
N ARG A 125 -6.18 -0.39 0.22
CA ARG A 125 -6.14 -0.94 1.58
C ARG A 125 -5.83 0.11 2.64
N MET A 126 -4.97 1.08 2.30
CA MET A 126 -4.70 2.21 3.19
C MET A 126 -5.94 3.09 3.38
N ALA A 127 -6.67 3.40 2.30
CA ALA A 127 -7.86 4.25 2.31
C ALA A 127 -9.00 3.67 3.14
N VAL A 128 -9.32 2.38 2.99
CA VAL A 128 -10.39 1.69 3.74
C VAL A 128 -10.20 1.80 5.25
N ARG A 129 -8.96 1.88 5.74
CA ARG A 129 -8.68 1.96 7.17
C ARG A 129 -8.71 3.36 7.75
N SER A 130 -8.46 4.37 6.94
CA SER A 130 -8.60 5.76 7.38
C SER A 130 -10.06 6.09 7.74
N THR A 131 -11.03 5.39 7.13
CA THR A 131 -12.46 5.56 7.40
C THR A 131 -12.95 4.84 8.67
N HIS A 132 -12.27 3.80 9.12
CA HIS A 132 -12.65 3.04 10.32
C HIS A 132 -12.01 3.55 11.62
N GLY A 133 -11.04 4.46 11.54
CA GLY A 133 -10.37 5.05 12.70
C GLY A 133 -11.04 6.28 13.30
N HIS A 134 -12.11 6.79 12.69
CA HIS A 134 -12.81 8.02 13.13
C HIS A 134 -14.25 7.77 13.59
N GLY A 135 -14.60 6.54 13.91
CA GLY A 135 -15.90 6.17 14.47
C GLY A 135 -15.88 6.12 16.01
N GLY A 136 -15.68 7.24 16.66
CA GLY A 136 -15.79 7.42 18.10
C GLY A 136 -16.92 8.39 18.44
N ARG A 137 -18.06 7.85 18.82
CA ARG A 137 -19.13 8.43 19.65
C ARG A 137 -19.65 9.83 19.28
N GLU A 138 -20.82 9.86 18.69
CA GLU A 138 -21.90 10.73 19.15
C GLU A 138 -23.21 9.97 19.09
N GLY A 139 -23.83 9.80 20.25
CA GLY A 139 -25.18 9.29 20.40
C GLY A 139 -26.16 10.40 20.04
N GLY A 140 -27.26 10.04 19.41
CA GLY A 140 -28.37 10.91 19.11
C GLY A 140 -29.54 10.01 18.76
N ASP A 141 -30.43 9.82 19.73
CA ASP A 141 -31.75 9.22 19.60
C ASP A 141 -32.58 10.02 18.59
N GLY A 142 -33.36 9.34 17.74
CA GLY A 142 -34.26 9.98 16.80
C GLY A 142 -35.06 8.96 16.01
N GLU A 143 -36.17 8.66 16.52
CA GLU A 143 -37.45 8.05 16.17
C GLU A 143 -37.68 7.58 14.72
N GLU A 144 -38.35 6.44 14.68
CA GLU A 144 -38.92 5.72 13.55
C GLU A 144 -39.99 6.56 12.81
N GLU A 145 -40.03 6.46 11.49
CA GLU A 145 -41.29 6.51 10.76
C GLU A 145 -41.25 5.56 9.58
N ASP A 146 -42.18 4.61 9.62
CA ASP A 146 -42.54 3.67 8.56
C ASP A 146 -43.10 4.40 7.33
N GLU A 147 -42.61 4.06 6.12
CA GLU A 147 -43.44 4.07 4.92
C GLU A 147 -42.92 3.08 3.88
N ASP A 148 -43.67 1.98 3.71
CA ASP A 148 -43.68 1.13 2.52
C ASP A 148 -44.64 1.75 1.47
N PRO A 149 -44.32 1.76 0.19
CA PRO A 149 -44.90 0.74 -0.68
C PRO A 149 -44.05 0.25 -1.86
N SER A 150 -44.21 -1.02 -2.11
CA SER A 150 -43.85 -1.78 -3.31
C SER A 150 -44.54 -1.26 -4.61
N PRO A 151 -44.39 -1.96 -5.79
CA PRO A 151 -43.21 -2.44 -6.48
C PRO A 151 -43.20 -2.05 -7.99
N SER A 152 -42.06 -2.08 -8.67
CA SER A 152 -42.06 -2.41 -10.11
C SER A 152 -40.67 -2.86 -10.62
N THR A 153 -40.61 -4.12 -10.95
CA THR A 153 -40.05 -4.76 -12.16
C THR A 153 -39.03 -3.98 -12.98
N PHE A 154 -37.84 -4.49 -13.14
CA PHE A 154 -37.29 -5.09 -14.35
C PHE A 154 -35.89 -5.65 -14.10
N GLY A 155 -35.70 -6.91 -14.41
CA GLY A 155 -34.50 -7.68 -14.18
C GLY A 155 -33.30 -7.25 -15.01
N ARG A 156 -32.13 -7.24 -14.35
CA ARG A 156 -30.83 -7.46 -14.99
C ARG A 156 -30.10 -8.51 -14.16
N LYS A 157 -29.95 -9.68 -14.76
CA LYS A 157 -29.14 -10.77 -14.22
C LYS A 157 -27.70 -10.24 -14.03
N LYS A 158 -27.32 -9.92 -12.80
CA LYS A 158 -25.92 -9.77 -12.42
C LYS A 158 -25.30 -11.16 -12.40
N GLY A 159 -24.37 -11.39 -13.32
CA GLY A 159 -23.56 -12.60 -13.34
C GLY A 159 -22.90 -12.83 -11.99
N ASN A 160 -22.93 -14.08 -11.54
CA ASN A 160 -22.34 -14.57 -10.32
C ASN A 160 -20.84 -14.18 -10.27
N PRO A 161 -20.32 -13.47 -9.26
CA PRO A 161 -18.90 -13.16 -9.19
C PRO A 161 -18.11 -14.47 -9.14
N ARG A 162 -17.16 -14.61 -10.07
CA ARG A 162 -16.29 -15.77 -10.23
C ARG A 162 -15.71 -16.16 -8.87
N ARG A 163 -16.04 -17.36 -8.40
CA ARG A 163 -15.49 -17.92 -7.15
C ARG A 163 -13.97 -17.99 -7.28
N LEU A 164 -13.26 -17.21 -6.48
CA LEU A 164 -11.81 -17.22 -6.42
C LEU A 164 -11.28 -18.62 -6.12
N SER A 165 -10.22 -19.02 -6.78
CA SER A 165 -9.55 -20.31 -6.56
C SER A 165 -9.03 -20.43 -5.12
N LYS A 166 -8.77 -21.65 -4.65
CA LYS A 166 -8.23 -21.91 -3.30
C LYS A 166 -6.89 -21.16 -3.08
N LYS A 167 -6.08 -21.05 -4.12
CA LYS A 167 -4.79 -20.33 -4.13
C LYS A 167 -5.00 -18.81 -4.01
N GLU A 168 -5.94 -18.25 -4.73
CA GLU A 168 -6.29 -16.83 -4.67
C GLU A 168 -6.91 -16.45 -3.32
N ARG A 169 -7.69 -17.34 -2.70
CA ARG A 169 -8.22 -17.13 -1.33
C ARG A 169 -7.13 -17.19 -0.27
N ALA A 170 -6.16 -18.09 -0.41
CA ALA A 170 -5.02 -18.17 0.51
C ALA A 170 -4.16 -16.89 0.39
N GLN A 171 -3.88 -16.45 -0.84
CA GLN A 171 -3.15 -15.23 -1.11
C GLN A 171 -3.88 -13.99 -0.58
N ARG A 172 -5.20 -13.93 -0.71
CA ARG A 172 -6.01 -12.83 -0.18
C ARG A 172 -6.01 -12.78 1.35
N ARG A 173 -6.09 -13.96 2.03
CA ARG A 173 -5.99 -14.03 3.50
C ARG A 173 -4.61 -13.63 4.03
N LEU A 174 -3.56 -13.93 3.29
CA LEU A 174 -2.21 -13.52 3.63
C LEU A 174 -2.03 -12.00 3.45
N LEU A 175 -2.61 -11.45 2.39
CA LEU A 175 -2.60 -10.03 2.09
C LEU A 175 -3.50 -9.21 3.04
N ASP A 176 -4.58 -9.79 3.58
CA ASP A 176 -5.45 -9.15 4.58
C ASP A 176 -4.77 -8.98 5.95
N LYS A 177 -3.62 -9.66 6.14
CA LYS A 177 -2.75 -9.51 7.32
C LYS A 177 -1.63 -8.48 7.12
N LEU A 178 -1.56 -7.86 5.94
CA LEU A 178 -0.75 -6.68 5.64
C LEU A 178 -1.57 -5.43 5.91
#